data_9dbefdf7a6fc73916772feaa64102a33
#
_entry.id   9dbefdf7a6fc73916772feaa64102a33
#
_cell.length_a   1.000
_cell.length_b   1.000
_cell.length_c   1.000
_cell.angle_alpha   90.00
_cell.angle_beta   90.00
_cell.angle_gamma   90.00
#
_symmetry.space_group_name_H-M   'P 1'
#
loop_
_entity.id
_entity.type
_entity.pdbx_description
1 polymer ?
#
loop_
_entity_poly.entity_id
_entity_poly.type
_entity_poly.pdbx_seq_one_letter_code
_entity_poly.pdbx_strand_id
1 'polypeptide(L)'
;MPTHQSLGGSTDEQLLQRMVASHRERFGEAYWAFFAARVAPRLPSPSVVIDLGCGPALLLQDLAQRHPAATLYGYDVTPAMIAHGRQLSYPGATPTLTVLDVSVQPLPHASGTVNLVSMASVLHVIDEPLPVLAEIRRVLAPGGIFLLNDWIRQPLQRYLAWRRDVMGERAPQDLRRGFRLFPVHSKYTTEDWQWLLGEAGFSIRDEVQLRDAHRIFVATVTGPG
;
A
#
# COMPACT_ATOMS: atom_id res chain seq x y z
N MET A 1 -9.79 -4.36 11.75
CA MET A 1 -10.37 -3.69 10.57
C MET A 1 -10.95 -4.70 9.57
N PRO A 2 -11.87 -4.33 8.67
CA PRO A 2 -12.27 -5.18 7.57
C PRO A 2 -11.10 -5.44 6.62
N THR A 3 -11.07 -6.60 5.99
CA THR A 3 -10.01 -7.00 5.05
C THR A 3 -10.60 -7.32 3.68
N HIS A 4 -9.78 -7.26 2.63
CA HIS A 4 -10.24 -7.56 1.27
C HIS A 4 -10.83 -8.96 1.13
N GLN A 5 -10.31 -9.96 1.85
CA GLN A 5 -10.89 -11.29 1.84
C GLN A 5 -12.24 -11.33 2.56
N SER A 6 -12.39 -10.69 3.71
CA SER A 6 -13.67 -10.65 4.43
C SER A 6 -14.74 -9.90 3.67
N LEU A 7 -14.43 -8.73 3.11
CA LEU A 7 -15.33 -7.92 2.29
C LEU A 7 -15.70 -8.64 0.98
N GLY A 8 -14.73 -9.26 0.34
CA GLY A 8 -14.92 -9.98 -0.93
C GLY A 8 -15.53 -11.37 -0.81
N GLY A 9 -15.68 -11.89 0.41
CA GLY A 9 -16.13 -13.26 0.67
C GLY A 9 -15.15 -14.31 0.13
N SER A 10 -13.86 -14.12 0.40
CA SER A 10 -12.77 -15.02 0.01
C SER A 10 -12.03 -15.53 1.25
N THR A 11 -11.28 -16.62 1.12
CA THR A 11 -10.35 -17.07 2.14
C THR A 11 -9.02 -16.31 2.06
N ASP A 12 -8.22 -16.37 3.15
CA ASP A 12 -6.87 -15.80 3.18
C ASP A 12 -5.99 -16.39 2.07
N GLU A 13 -6.06 -17.71 1.86
CA GLU A 13 -5.33 -18.41 0.80
C GLU A 13 -5.70 -17.91 -0.60
N GLN A 14 -6.99 -17.73 -0.87
CA GLN A 14 -7.45 -17.19 -2.15
C GLN A 14 -7.00 -15.75 -2.39
N LEU A 15 -6.93 -14.93 -1.33
CA LEU A 15 -6.39 -13.59 -1.43
C LEU A 15 -4.89 -13.65 -1.68
N LEU A 16 -4.15 -14.47 -0.92
CA LEU A 16 -2.70 -14.65 -1.08
C LEU A 16 -2.35 -15.01 -2.53
N GLN A 17 -3.00 -16.03 -3.09
CA GLN A 17 -2.78 -16.46 -4.47
C GLN A 17 -3.01 -15.32 -5.48
N ARG A 18 -4.08 -14.53 -5.31
CA ARG A 18 -4.34 -13.37 -6.16
C ARG A 18 -3.28 -12.29 -6.03
N MET A 19 -2.83 -12.02 -4.81
CA MET A 19 -1.80 -10.99 -4.57
C MET A 19 -0.46 -11.39 -5.19
N VAL A 20 -0.09 -12.66 -5.08
CA VAL A 20 1.11 -13.20 -5.73
C VAL A 20 0.98 -13.11 -7.25
N ALA A 21 -0.15 -13.58 -7.82
CA ALA A 21 -0.37 -13.56 -9.27
C ALA A 21 -0.38 -12.15 -9.87
N SER A 22 -0.92 -11.16 -9.14
CA SER A 22 -1.03 -9.77 -9.61
C SER A 22 0.16 -8.87 -9.25
N HIS A 23 1.20 -9.39 -8.59
CA HIS A 23 2.31 -8.57 -8.10
C HIS A 23 2.98 -7.76 -9.22
N ARG A 24 3.35 -8.41 -10.32
CA ARG A 24 4.02 -7.76 -11.45
C ARG A 24 3.15 -6.73 -12.17
N GLU A 25 1.84 -6.93 -12.18
CA GLU A 25 0.91 -5.94 -12.73
C GLU A 25 0.84 -4.69 -11.84
N ARG A 26 0.89 -4.86 -10.52
CA ARG A 26 0.84 -3.76 -9.56
C ARG A 26 2.16 -3.00 -9.43
N PHE A 27 3.28 -3.72 -9.42
CA PHE A 27 4.62 -3.21 -9.17
C PHE A 27 5.57 -3.53 -10.34
N GLY A 28 5.09 -3.31 -11.56
CA GLY A 28 5.86 -3.53 -12.80
C GLY A 28 6.83 -2.40 -13.13
N GLU A 29 7.31 -2.40 -14.37
CA GLU A 29 8.34 -1.46 -14.85
C GLU A 29 7.94 0.01 -14.66
N ALA A 30 6.71 0.39 -14.98
CA ALA A 30 6.22 1.76 -14.84
C ALA A 30 6.23 2.24 -13.39
N TYR A 31 5.86 1.37 -12.43
CA TYR A 31 5.94 1.68 -11.01
C TYR A 31 7.40 1.94 -10.57
N TRP A 32 8.32 1.05 -10.96
CA TRP A 32 9.71 1.17 -10.57
C TRP A 32 10.42 2.34 -11.26
N ALA A 33 10.06 2.68 -12.49
CA ALA A 33 10.55 3.88 -13.16
C ALA A 33 10.09 5.16 -12.42
N PHE A 34 8.82 5.21 -12.01
CA PHE A 34 8.31 6.30 -11.17
C PHE A 34 9.02 6.36 -9.81
N PHE A 35 9.15 5.22 -9.12
CA PHE A 35 9.84 5.12 -7.83
C PHE A 35 11.29 5.63 -7.94
N ALA A 36 12.04 5.17 -8.94
CA ALA A 36 13.42 5.59 -9.20
C ALA A 36 13.55 7.09 -9.49
N ALA A 37 12.57 7.68 -10.17
CA ALA A 37 12.60 9.10 -10.53
C ALA A 37 12.13 10.02 -9.39
N ARG A 38 11.17 9.60 -8.57
CA ARG A 38 10.45 10.48 -7.64
C ARG A 38 10.64 10.14 -6.16
N VAL A 39 10.92 8.89 -5.82
CA VAL A 39 11.06 8.43 -4.44
C VAL A 39 12.53 8.19 -4.07
N ALA A 40 13.22 7.33 -4.80
CA ALA A 40 14.58 6.90 -4.49
C ALA A 40 15.58 8.07 -4.30
N PRO A 41 15.57 9.16 -5.10
CA PRO A 41 16.52 10.26 -4.92
C PRO A 41 16.34 11.05 -3.62
N ARG A 42 15.20 10.88 -2.94
CA ARG A 42 14.88 11.53 -1.66
C ARG A 42 15.19 10.67 -0.44
N LEU A 43 15.53 9.40 -0.66
CA LEU A 43 15.84 8.47 0.44
C LEU A 43 17.33 8.54 0.81
N PRO A 44 17.66 8.63 2.10
CA PRO A 44 19.04 8.45 2.54
C PRO A 44 19.50 7.02 2.35
N SER A 45 20.81 6.81 2.34
CA SER A 45 21.39 5.46 2.36
C SER A 45 22.34 5.35 3.57
N PRO A 46 22.08 4.45 4.52
CA PRO A 46 20.94 3.52 4.63
C PRO A 46 19.60 4.24 4.93
N SER A 47 18.50 3.64 4.56
CA SER A 47 17.15 4.12 4.86
C SER A 47 16.36 3.12 5.70
N VAL A 48 15.43 3.62 6.51
CA VAL A 48 14.43 2.82 7.23
C VAL A 48 13.12 2.90 6.45
N VAL A 49 12.59 1.74 6.04
CA VAL A 49 11.40 1.62 5.21
C VAL A 49 10.36 0.75 5.89
N ILE A 50 9.13 1.20 5.93
CA ILE A 50 7.96 0.45 6.41
C ILE A 50 6.99 0.25 5.23
N ASP A 51 6.46 -0.98 5.09
CA ASP A 51 5.32 -1.28 4.21
C ASP A 51 4.11 -1.69 5.06
N LEU A 52 3.07 -0.86 5.06
CA LEU A 52 1.84 -1.06 5.82
C LEU A 52 0.79 -1.77 4.96
N GLY A 53 0.27 -2.89 5.47
CA GLY A 53 -0.51 -3.83 4.68
C GLY A 53 0.37 -4.52 3.64
N CYS A 54 1.53 -4.99 4.08
CA CYS A 54 2.57 -5.53 3.19
C CYS A 54 2.13 -6.81 2.45
N GLY A 55 0.99 -7.40 2.83
CA GLY A 55 0.51 -8.64 2.26
C GLY A 55 1.58 -9.74 2.29
N PRO A 56 1.81 -10.45 1.18
CA PRO A 56 2.81 -11.51 1.08
C PRO A 56 4.26 -11.00 1.02
N ALA A 57 4.51 -9.72 1.32
CA ALA A 57 5.83 -9.07 1.39
C ALA A 57 6.63 -9.04 0.06
N LEU A 58 5.96 -9.16 -1.09
CA LEU A 58 6.63 -9.15 -2.39
C LEU A 58 7.19 -7.77 -2.77
N LEU A 59 6.52 -6.66 -2.36
CA LEU A 59 7.08 -5.32 -2.53
C LEU A 59 8.35 -5.13 -1.70
N LEU A 60 8.39 -5.68 -0.49
CA LEU A 60 9.59 -5.67 0.35
C LEU A 60 10.71 -6.52 -0.23
N GLN A 61 10.38 -7.63 -0.91
CA GLN A 61 11.37 -8.43 -1.64
C GLN A 61 12.01 -7.64 -2.79
N ASP A 62 11.21 -6.93 -3.57
CA ASP A 62 11.70 -6.05 -4.63
C ASP A 62 12.55 -4.89 -4.07
N LEU A 63 12.13 -4.31 -2.93
CA LEU A 63 12.89 -3.25 -2.24
C LEU A 63 14.23 -3.78 -1.70
N ALA A 64 14.27 -4.98 -1.11
CA ALA A 64 15.50 -5.60 -0.63
C ALA A 64 16.54 -5.78 -1.75
N GLN A 65 16.06 -6.10 -2.96
CA GLN A 65 16.94 -6.22 -4.13
C GLN A 65 17.45 -4.86 -4.62
N ARG A 66 16.59 -3.83 -4.62
CA ARG A 66 16.92 -2.51 -5.20
C ARG A 66 17.64 -1.60 -4.22
N HIS A 67 17.39 -1.78 -2.92
CA HIS A 67 17.93 -0.98 -1.82
C HIS A 67 18.53 -1.90 -0.75
N PRO A 68 19.62 -2.64 -1.05
CA PRO A 68 20.15 -3.69 -0.17
C PRO A 68 20.67 -3.18 1.18
N ALA A 69 20.95 -1.88 1.30
CA ALA A 69 21.34 -1.23 2.55
C ALA A 69 20.16 -0.76 3.41
N ALA A 70 18.92 -0.89 2.93
CA ALA A 70 17.75 -0.44 3.68
C ALA A 70 17.40 -1.40 4.82
N THR A 71 16.91 -0.86 5.94
CA THR A 71 16.25 -1.64 6.99
C THR A 71 14.76 -1.69 6.67
N LEU A 72 14.22 -2.89 6.48
CA LEU A 72 12.87 -3.11 5.98
C LEU A 72 11.95 -3.69 7.06
N TYR A 73 10.76 -3.13 7.17
CA TYR A 73 9.68 -3.60 8.06
C TYR A 73 8.39 -3.79 7.26
N GLY A 74 7.67 -4.87 7.54
CA GLY A 74 6.36 -5.13 6.97
C GLY A 74 5.32 -5.44 8.04
N TYR A 75 4.18 -4.81 7.95
CA TYR A 75 3.04 -5.01 8.84
C TYR A 75 1.80 -5.38 8.05
N ASP A 76 1.12 -6.45 8.46
CA ASP A 76 -0.16 -6.86 7.89
C ASP A 76 -1.04 -7.46 8.97
N VAL A 77 -2.35 -7.30 8.86
CA VAL A 77 -3.31 -7.86 9.83
C VAL A 77 -3.53 -9.36 9.64
N THR A 78 -3.16 -9.92 8.48
CA THR A 78 -3.44 -11.29 8.07
C THR A 78 -2.24 -12.20 8.37
N PRO A 79 -2.33 -13.12 9.36
CA PRO A 79 -1.21 -14.00 9.72
C PRO A 79 -0.69 -14.84 8.55
N ALA A 80 -1.57 -15.29 7.65
CA ALA A 80 -1.18 -16.08 6.47
C ALA A 80 -0.25 -15.30 5.51
N MET A 81 -0.47 -13.99 5.35
CA MET A 81 0.38 -13.12 4.55
C MET A 81 1.78 -13.01 5.14
N ILE A 82 1.86 -12.74 6.44
CA ILE A 82 3.14 -12.67 7.17
C ILE A 82 3.88 -14.01 7.13
N ALA A 83 3.16 -15.12 7.31
CA ALA A 83 3.75 -16.46 7.24
C ALA A 83 4.35 -16.74 5.85
N HIS A 84 3.65 -16.35 4.78
CA HIS A 84 4.17 -16.46 3.42
C HIS A 84 5.42 -15.59 3.21
N GLY A 85 5.36 -14.32 3.61
CA GLY A 85 6.48 -13.39 3.48
C GLY A 85 7.76 -13.90 4.17
N ARG A 86 7.62 -14.53 5.35
CA ARG A 86 8.76 -15.13 6.08
C ARG A 86 9.43 -16.31 5.38
N GLN A 87 8.76 -16.92 4.40
CA GLN A 87 9.31 -18.02 3.59
C GLN A 87 10.03 -17.54 2.33
N LEU A 88 9.90 -16.26 1.98
CA LEU A 88 10.57 -15.71 0.79
C LEU A 88 12.08 -15.59 1.03
N SER A 89 12.83 -15.73 -0.06
CA SER A 89 14.25 -15.35 -0.10
C SER A 89 14.38 -13.86 -0.40
N TYR A 90 15.16 -13.15 0.38
CA TYR A 90 15.40 -11.72 0.22
C TYR A 90 16.84 -11.48 -0.23
N PRO A 91 17.07 -10.99 -1.46
CA PRO A 91 18.39 -10.59 -1.88
C PRO A 91 18.78 -9.25 -1.22
N GLY A 92 19.60 -9.27 -0.19
CA GLY A 92 19.97 -8.11 0.63
C GLY A 92 19.36 -8.19 2.04
N ALA A 93 18.76 -7.10 2.53
CA ALA A 93 18.21 -7.05 3.87
C ALA A 93 16.92 -7.89 4.01
N THR A 94 16.90 -8.83 4.93
CA THR A 94 15.69 -9.57 5.30
C THR A 94 14.76 -8.65 6.10
N PRO A 95 13.50 -8.43 5.68
CA PRO A 95 12.58 -7.56 6.40
C PRO A 95 12.13 -8.19 7.73
N THR A 96 11.88 -7.34 8.73
CA THR A 96 11.15 -7.73 9.93
C THR A 96 9.65 -7.69 9.61
N LEU A 97 8.99 -8.86 9.66
CA LEU A 97 7.57 -9.01 9.33
C LEU A 97 6.74 -9.31 10.58
N THR A 98 5.71 -8.50 10.84
CA THR A 98 4.89 -8.58 12.05
C THR A 98 3.41 -8.51 11.74
N VAL A 99 2.62 -9.36 12.41
CA VAL A 99 1.16 -9.23 12.38
C VAL A 99 0.76 -8.05 13.25
N LEU A 100 0.18 -7.02 12.65
CA LEU A 100 -0.22 -5.79 13.33
C LEU A 100 -1.38 -5.12 12.60
N ASP A 101 -2.38 -4.66 13.37
CA ASP A 101 -3.46 -3.80 12.88
C ASP A 101 -3.15 -2.34 13.24
N VAL A 102 -2.67 -1.57 12.25
CA VAL A 102 -2.31 -0.14 12.42
C VAL A 102 -3.54 0.74 12.73
N SER A 103 -4.76 0.26 12.49
CA SER A 103 -5.99 1.00 12.80
C SER A 103 -6.29 1.05 14.32
N VAL A 104 -5.69 0.15 15.11
CA VAL A 104 -5.94 0.03 16.56
C VAL A 104 -4.65 -0.05 17.39
N GLN A 105 -3.49 -0.20 16.76
CA GLN A 105 -2.21 -0.34 17.44
C GLN A 105 -1.19 0.65 16.87
N PRO A 106 -0.39 1.34 17.72
CA PRO A 106 0.70 2.18 17.25
C PRO A 106 1.80 1.34 16.60
N LEU A 107 2.52 1.95 15.68
CA LEU A 107 3.72 1.35 15.10
C LEU A 107 4.85 1.30 16.13
N PRO A 108 5.60 0.18 16.24
CA PRO A 108 6.69 0.03 17.20
C PRO A 108 7.96 0.78 16.77
N HIS A 109 7.80 2.03 16.35
CA HIS A 109 8.88 2.91 15.91
C HIS A 109 8.82 4.23 16.66
N ALA A 110 10.00 4.75 17.00
CA ALA A 110 10.11 6.09 17.58
C ALA A 110 9.68 7.17 16.58
N SER A 111 9.21 8.30 17.09
CA SER A 111 8.85 9.44 16.25
C SER A 111 10.05 9.93 15.45
N GLY A 112 9.83 10.24 14.17
CA GLY A 112 10.84 10.86 13.34
C GLY A 112 12.00 9.94 12.91
N THR A 113 11.81 8.62 12.87
CA THR A 113 12.90 7.66 12.57
C THR A 113 12.77 6.94 11.23
N VAL A 114 11.65 7.05 10.53
CA VAL A 114 11.34 6.31 9.31
C VAL A 114 11.49 7.20 8.08
N ASN A 115 12.20 6.74 7.07
CA ASN A 115 12.45 7.52 5.85
C ASN A 115 11.37 7.32 4.77
N LEU A 116 10.76 6.13 4.72
CA LEU A 116 9.69 5.80 3.80
C LEU A 116 8.64 4.95 4.50
N VAL A 117 7.40 5.38 4.43
CA VAL A 117 6.24 4.53 4.72
C VAL A 117 5.52 4.31 3.39
N SER A 118 5.39 3.06 2.96
CA SER A 118 4.55 2.68 1.82
C SER A 118 3.24 2.07 2.29
N MET A 119 2.17 2.31 1.56
CA MET A 119 0.86 1.70 1.78
C MET A 119 0.18 1.51 0.42
N ALA A 120 -0.09 0.26 0.04
CA ALA A 120 -0.65 -0.04 -1.27
C ALA A 120 -1.96 -0.83 -1.19
N SER A 121 -3.06 -0.21 -1.61
CA SER A 121 -4.41 -0.80 -1.60
C SER A 121 -4.87 -1.22 -0.18
N VAL A 122 -4.65 -0.36 0.80
CA VAL A 122 -4.98 -0.62 2.22
C VAL A 122 -5.80 0.50 2.85
N LEU A 123 -5.43 1.77 2.63
CA LEU A 123 -6.05 2.88 3.38
C LEU A 123 -7.55 3.03 3.10
N HIS A 124 -8.01 2.68 1.89
CA HIS A 124 -9.42 2.74 1.51
C HIS A 124 -10.34 1.75 2.28
N VAL A 125 -9.78 0.65 2.84
CA VAL A 125 -10.56 -0.29 3.67
C VAL A 125 -10.60 0.10 5.15
N ILE A 126 -9.82 1.09 5.55
CA ILE A 126 -9.80 1.61 6.91
C ILE A 126 -10.98 2.55 7.09
N ASP A 127 -11.77 2.33 8.15
CA ASP A 127 -12.98 3.12 8.41
C ASP A 127 -12.62 4.54 8.83
N GLU A 128 -11.63 4.69 9.70
CA GLU A 128 -11.13 5.99 10.20
C GLU A 128 -9.67 6.18 9.75
N PRO A 129 -9.41 6.76 8.57
CA PRO A 129 -8.06 6.88 8.03
C PRO A 129 -7.19 7.95 8.73
N LEU A 130 -7.78 9.00 9.32
CA LEU A 130 -7.02 10.10 9.92
C LEU A 130 -6.13 9.68 11.10
N PRO A 131 -6.54 8.81 12.05
CA PRO A 131 -5.65 8.30 13.09
C PRO A 131 -4.45 7.53 12.52
N VAL A 132 -4.66 6.74 11.46
CA VAL A 132 -3.57 6.01 10.79
C VAL A 132 -2.61 6.95 10.10
N LEU A 133 -3.12 7.97 9.41
CA LEU A 133 -2.30 9.02 8.79
C LEU A 133 -1.51 9.81 9.83
N ALA A 134 -2.10 10.10 11.00
CA ALA A 134 -1.40 10.75 12.12
C ALA A 134 -0.25 9.88 12.65
N GLU A 135 -0.45 8.56 12.73
CA GLU A 135 0.60 7.63 13.16
C GLU A 135 1.72 7.50 12.12
N ILE A 136 1.38 7.45 10.82
CA ILE A 136 2.36 7.51 9.74
C ILE A 136 3.19 8.81 9.84
N ARG A 137 2.51 9.95 10.05
CA ARG A 137 3.18 11.24 10.24
C ARG A 137 4.12 11.25 11.46
N ARG A 138 3.70 10.62 12.57
CA ARG A 138 4.52 10.54 13.79
C ARG A 138 5.85 9.82 13.55
N VAL A 139 5.83 8.70 12.84
CA VAL A 139 7.05 7.88 12.63
C VAL A 139 7.98 8.44 11.56
N LEU A 140 7.46 9.21 10.60
CA LEU A 140 8.27 9.75 9.50
C LEU A 140 9.31 10.75 10.00
N ALA A 141 10.55 10.56 9.59
CA ALA A 141 11.66 11.48 9.79
C ALA A 141 11.40 12.83 9.08
N PRO A 142 12.06 13.91 9.47
CA PRO A 142 12.06 15.15 8.71
C PRO A 142 12.45 14.88 7.25
N GLY A 143 11.60 15.28 6.30
CA GLY A 143 11.78 14.98 4.87
C GLY A 143 11.43 13.55 4.46
N GLY A 144 10.99 12.69 5.40
CA GLY A 144 10.51 11.34 5.10
C GLY A 144 9.28 11.34 4.20
N ILE A 145 9.08 10.23 3.50
CA ILE A 145 8.08 10.09 2.45
C ILE A 145 6.97 9.15 2.90
N PHE A 146 5.72 9.56 2.69
CA PHE A 146 4.57 8.66 2.62
C PHE A 146 4.24 8.37 1.15
N LEU A 147 4.35 7.13 0.74
CA LEU A 147 4.04 6.64 -0.61
C LEU A 147 2.71 5.88 -0.55
N LEU A 148 1.63 6.57 -0.88
CA LEU A 148 0.29 5.99 -0.94
C LEU A 148 -0.01 5.57 -2.38
N ASN A 149 -0.32 4.28 -2.61
CA ASN A 149 -0.80 3.75 -3.88
C ASN A 149 -2.18 3.13 -3.65
N ASP A 150 -3.24 3.88 -3.93
CA ASP A 150 -4.57 3.42 -3.54
C ASP A 150 -5.63 3.61 -4.62
N TRP A 151 -6.78 2.98 -4.38
CA TRP A 151 -7.93 2.99 -5.27
C TRP A 151 -8.51 4.39 -5.40
N ILE A 152 -8.88 4.73 -6.64
CA ILE A 152 -9.67 5.94 -6.93
C ILE A 152 -11.03 5.52 -7.49
N ARG A 153 -12.06 6.33 -7.17
CA ARG A 153 -13.43 6.11 -7.59
C ARG A 153 -13.54 5.99 -9.11
N GLN A 154 -14.27 4.98 -9.55
CA GLN A 154 -14.59 4.74 -10.95
C GLN A 154 -16.07 4.43 -11.13
N PRO A 155 -16.64 4.66 -12.34
CA PRO A 155 -17.95 4.12 -12.70
C PRO A 155 -17.95 2.57 -12.59
N LEU A 156 -19.05 2.01 -12.07
CA LEU A 156 -19.22 0.56 -11.88
C LEU A 156 -18.90 -0.24 -13.14
N GLN A 157 -19.38 0.21 -14.30
CA GLN A 157 -19.15 -0.46 -15.57
C GLN A 157 -17.65 -0.56 -15.89
N ARG A 158 -16.88 0.51 -15.69
CA ARG A 158 -15.43 0.54 -15.92
C ARG A 158 -14.69 -0.35 -14.94
N TYR A 159 -15.08 -0.32 -13.67
CA TYR A 159 -14.51 -1.19 -12.63
C TYR A 159 -14.73 -2.68 -12.95
N LEU A 160 -15.94 -3.09 -13.32
CA LEU A 160 -16.23 -4.48 -13.65
C LEU A 160 -15.56 -4.92 -14.97
N ALA A 161 -15.45 -4.02 -15.96
CA ALA A 161 -14.72 -4.29 -17.20
C ALA A 161 -13.23 -4.53 -16.91
N TRP A 162 -12.60 -3.68 -16.10
CA TRP A 162 -11.20 -3.86 -15.68
C TRP A 162 -10.98 -5.20 -14.97
N ARG A 163 -11.88 -5.59 -14.04
CA ARG A 163 -11.78 -6.88 -13.34
C ARG A 163 -11.84 -8.06 -14.31
N ARG A 164 -12.71 -8.00 -15.31
CA ARG A 164 -12.84 -9.02 -16.32
C ARG A 164 -11.63 -9.08 -17.26
N ASP A 165 -11.17 -7.93 -17.72
CA ASP A 165 -10.23 -7.86 -18.86
C ASP A 165 -8.77 -7.91 -18.39
N VAL A 166 -8.46 -7.31 -17.23
CA VAL A 166 -7.11 -7.28 -16.63
C VAL A 166 -6.91 -8.40 -15.61
N MET A 167 -7.90 -8.62 -14.71
CA MET A 167 -7.79 -9.62 -13.64
C MET A 167 -8.28 -11.02 -14.08
N GLY A 168 -8.83 -11.17 -15.27
CA GLY A 168 -9.35 -12.45 -15.78
C GLY A 168 -10.58 -12.97 -15.02
N GLU A 169 -11.27 -12.12 -14.26
CA GLU A 169 -12.39 -12.47 -13.39
C GLU A 169 -13.69 -12.58 -14.17
N ARG A 170 -13.96 -13.77 -14.75
CA ARG A 170 -15.10 -14.00 -15.66
C ARG A 170 -16.19 -14.90 -15.09
N ALA A 171 -15.93 -15.61 -14.00
CA ALA A 171 -16.90 -16.52 -13.41
C ALA A 171 -18.01 -15.77 -12.65
N PRO A 172 -19.23 -16.34 -12.49
CA PRO A 172 -20.33 -15.69 -11.78
C PRO A 172 -19.98 -15.28 -10.34
N GLN A 173 -19.16 -16.05 -9.65
CA GLN A 173 -18.66 -15.68 -8.31
C GLN A 173 -17.75 -14.46 -8.34
N ASP A 174 -16.99 -14.24 -9.41
CA ASP A 174 -16.11 -13.06 -9.56
C ASP A 174 -16.95 -11.79 -9.71
N LEU A 175 -18.03 -11.84 -10.47
CA LEU A 175 -18.96 -10.74 -10.61
C LEU A 175 -19.60 -10.38 -9.27
N ARG A 176 -20.05 -11.39 -8.48
CA ARG A 176 -20.59 -11.19 -7.14
C ARG A 176 -19.56 -10.54 -6.20
N ARG A 177 -18.32 -11.00 -6.24
CA ARG A 177 -17.21 -10.40 -5.49
C ARG A 177 -16.95 -8.97 -5.95
N GLY A 178 -17.00 -8.70 -7.24
CA GLY A 178 -16.88 -7.36 -7.81
C GLY A 178 -17.89 -6.39 -7.22
N PHE A 179 -19.16 -6.76 -7.17
CA PHE A 179 -20.21 -5.93 -6.57
C PHE A 179 -19.98 -5.69 -5.06
N ARG A 180 -19.48 -6.67 -4.31
CA ARG A 180 -19.19 -6.50 -2.87
C ARG A 180 -18.02 -5.56 -2.63
N LEU A 181 -16.98 -5.61 -3.47
CA LEU A 181 -15.79 -4.79 -3.33
C LEU A 181 -15.93 -3.40 -3.94
N PHE A 182 -16.84 -3.21 -4.90
CA PHE A 182 -17.00 -1.94 -5.60
C PHE A 182 -17.21 -0.73 -4.68
N PRO A 183 -18.11 -0.77 -3.66
CA PRO A 183 -18.33 0.39 -2.78
C PRO A 183 -17.06 0.80 -2.02
N VAL A 184 -16.23 -0.18 -1.67
CA VAL A 184 -14.99 0.03 -0.92
C VAL A 184 -13.88 0.55 -1.84
N HIS A 185 -13.67 -0.09 -2.99
CA HIS A 185 -12.68 0.33 -3.98
C HIS A 185 -13.03 1.67 -4.66
N SER A 186 -14.29 2.07 -4.62
CA SER A 186 -14.78 3.34 -5.17
C SER A 186 -15.20 4.34 -4.08
N LYS A 187 -14.59 4.22 -2.88
CA LYS A 187 -14.89 5.08 -1.72
C LYS A 187 -14.43 6.51 -1.97
N TYR A 188 -13.20 6.70 -2.45
CA TYR A 188 -12.56 8.01 -2.55
C TYR A 188 -12.25 8.40 -4.00
N THR A 189 -12.44 9.68 -4.34
CA THR A 189 -11.91 10.31 -5.56
C THR A 189 -10.45 10.69 -5.37
N THR A 190 -9.81 11.22 -6.42
CA THR A 190 -8.47 11.81 -6.31
C THR A 190 -8.48 13.01 -5.35
N GLU A 191 -9.49 13.85 -5.46
CA GLU A 191 -9.67 15.06 -4.66
C GLU A 191 -9.92 14.70 -3.17
N ASP A 192 -10.67 13.62 -2.91
CA ASP A 192 -10.87 13.11 -1.54
C ASP A 192 -9.53 12.69 -0.92
N TRP A 193 -8.66 11.98 -1.68
CA TRP A 193 -7.32 11.62 -1.21
C TRP A 193 -6.43 12.84 -0.97
N GLN A 194 -6.46 13.82 -1.86
CA GLN A 194 -5.69 15.04 -1.70
C GLN A 194 -6.13 15.80 -0.45
N TRP A 195 -7.44 15.89 -0.22
CA TRP A 195 -7.99 16.52 0.99
C TRP A 195 -7.60 15.76 2.26
N LEU A 196 -7.78 14.42 2.30
CA LEU A 196 -7.43 13.60 3.47
C LEU A 196 -5.94 13.72 3.83
N LEU A 197 -5.04 13.71 2.83
CA LEU A 197 -3.62 13.90 3.04
C LEU A 197 -3.32 15.30 3.59
N GLY A 198 -3.96 16.33 3.06
CA GLY A 198 -3.84 17.70 3.55
C GLY A 198 -4.29 17.86 5.01
N GLU A 199 -5.48 17.35 5.36
CA GLU A 199 -6.01 17.37 6.73
C GLU A 199 -5.10 16.62 7.71
N ALA A 200 -4.46 15.54 7.27
CA ALA A 200 -3.50 14.81 8.09
C ALA A 200 -2.12 15.49 8.20
N GLY A 201 -1.93 16.66 7.58
CA GLY A 201 -0.68 17.42 7.63
C GLY A 201 0.39 16.91 6.65
N PHE A 202 -0.01 16.40 5.50
CA PHE A 202 0.88 16.05 4.40
C PHE A 202 0.78 17.04 3.25
N SER A 203 1.92 17.28 2.58
CA SER A 203 1.98 17.97 1.28
C SER A 203 2.31 16.96 0.20
N ILE A 204 1.50 16.89 -0.84
CA ILE A 204 1.76 16.07 -2.01
C ILE A 204 2.87 16.72 -2.84
N ARG A 205 3.91 15.96 -3.14
CA ARG A 205 5.09 16.38 -3.92
C ARG A 205 5.04 15.90 -5.34
N ASP A 206 4.48 14.73 -5.55
CA ASP A 206 4.26 14.12 -6.86
C ASP A 206 3.02 13.23 -6.79
N GLU A 207 2.35 13.05 -7.93
CA GLU A 207 1.29 12.07 -8.08
C GLU A 207 1.26 11.53 -9.51
N VAL A 208 0.83 10.28 -9.66
CA VAL A 208 0.68 9.64 -10.98
C VAL A 208 -0.40 8.59 -10.96
N GLN A 209 -1.10 8.45 -12.06
CA GLN A 209 -2.03 7.35 -12.30
C GLN A 209 -1.38 6.36 -13.29
N LEU A 210 -0.80 5.28 -12.78
CA LEU A 210 -0.17 4.24 -13.61
C LEU A 210 -1.16 3.15 -14.01
N ARG A 211 -2.28 3.02 -13.30
CA ARG A 211 -3.35 2.04 -13.58
C ARG A 211 -4.69 2.72 -13.48
N ASP A 212 -5.65 2.22 -14.25
CA ASP A 212 -6.99 2.84 -14.38
C ASP A 212 -7.69 3.12 -13.04
N ALA A 213 -7.54 2.23 -12.07
CA ALA A 213 -8.26 2.29 -10.80
C ALA A 213 -7.39 2.73 -9.61
N HIS A 214 -6.12 3.07 -9.83
CA HIS A 214 -5.18 3.39 -8.75
C HIS A 214 -4.39 4.65 -9.05
N ARG A 215 -4.15 5.42 -8.00
CA ARG A 215 -3.28 6.59 -8.04
C ARG A 215 -2.19 6.47 -6.98
N ILE A 216 -1.01 6.90 -7.33
CA ILE A 216 0.14 6.99 -6.44
C ILE A 216 0.31 8.43 -6.02
N PHE A 217 0.45 8.66 -4.72
CA PHE A 217 0.79 9.96 -4.14
C PHE A 217 2.12 9.84 -3.41
N VAL A 218 3.04 10.74 -3.70
CA VAL A 218 4.29 10.94 -2.95
C VAL A 218 4.07 12.15 -2.05
N ALA A 219 3.94 11.92 -0.77
CA ALA A 219 3.65 12.97 0.20
C ALA A 219 4.75 13.10 1.25
N THR A 220 4.96 14.30 1.75
CA THR A 220 5.88 14.58 2.88
C THR A 220 5.13 15.32 3.97
N VAL A 221 5.60 15.19 5.20
CA VAL A 221 5.02 15.98 6.32
C VAL A 221 5.18 17.47 6.04
N THR A 222 4.11 18.24 6.21
CA THR A 222 4.20 19.70 6.21
C THR A 222 5.06 20.14 7.39
N GLY A 223 6.07 20.97 7.15
CA GLY A 223 6.85 21.55 8.22
C GLY A 223 5.95 22.30 9.22
N PRO A 224 6.42 22.52 10.45
CA PRO A 224 5.73 23.45 11.34
C PRO A 224 5.61 24.79 10.62
N GLY A 225 4.34 25.28 10.47
CA GLY A 225 4.06 26.60 9.95
C GLY A 225 4.53 27.65 10.94
#